data_94715ea21efd4fb95daeb455db785267
#
_entry.id   94715ea21efd4fb95daeb455db785267
#
_cell.length_a   1.000
_cell.length_b   1.000
_cell.length_c   1.000
_cell.angle_alpha   90.00
_cell.angle_beta   90.00
_cell.angle_gamma   90.00
#
_symmetry.space_group_name_H-M   'P 1'
#
loop_
_entity.id
_entity.type
_entity.pdbx_description
1 polymer ?
#
loop_
_entity_poly.entity_id
_entity_poly.type
_entity_poly.pdbx_seq_one_letter_code
_entity_poly.pdbx_strand_id
1 'polypeptide(L)'
;MCLHFETVTAKNRGAVERLALLPEQAGFIESPSECLREADASDFWRPVGIYDGTELVGFAMYGYLPFLGEGQLWFDRLLIDKAFQGRGYAKAAIAALLERLRQEYPCRRVYLSVY
;
A
#
# COMPACT_ATOMS: atom_id res chain seq x y z
N MET A 1 15.98 10.22 0.69
CA MET A 1 14.64 9.67 0.40
C MET A 1 13.70 10.10 1.51
N CYS A 2 12.69 10.90 1.16
CA CYS A 2 11.74 11.47 2.12
C CYS A 2 10.36 10.87 1.89
N LEU A 3 10.16 9.63 2.33
CA LEU A 3 8.90 8.92 2.10
C LEU A 3 7.81 9.37 3.07
N HIS A 4 6.62 9.57 2.53
CA HIS A 4 5.42 9.74 3.34
C HIS A 4 4.24 9.06 2.63
N PHE A 5 3.17 8.86 3.39
CA PHE A 5 1.99 8.16 2.91
C PHE A 5 0.78 9.06 3.00
N GLU A 6 -0.01 9.11 1.92
CA GLU A 6 -1.24 9.89 1.91
C GLU A 6 -2.40 8.98 1.58
N THR A 7 -3.48 9.10 2.33
CA THR A 7 -4.71 8.36 2.08
C THR A 7 -5.18 8.64 0.65
N VAL A 8 -5.63 7.61 -0.05
CA VAL A 8 -6.19 7.77 -1.39
C VAL A 8 -7.55 8.45 -1.27
N THR A 9 -7.68 9.58 -1.94
CA THR A 9 -8.91 10.39 -1.98
C THR A 9 -9.26 10.71 -3.42
N ALA A 10 -10.37 11.40 -3.64
CA ALA A 10 -10.75 11.85 -4.98
C ALA A 10 -9.65 12.70 -5.64
N LYS A 11 -8.82 13.38 -4.86
CA LYS A 11 -7.76 14.25 -5.38
C LYS A 11 -6.59 13.49 -5.99
N ASN A 12 -6.21 12.33 -5.41
CA ASN A 12 -5.04 11.58 -5.87
C ASN A 12 -5.37 10.24 -6.49
N ARG A 13 -6.64 9.81 -6.46
CA ARG A 13 -7.06 8.51 -6.97
C ARG A 13 -6.64 8.30 -8.43
N GLY A 14 -6.84 9.27 -9.28
CA GLY A 14 -6.45 9.17 -10.68
C GLY A 14 -4.96 8.95 -10.88
N ALA A 15 -4.13 9.61 -10.10
CA ALA A 15 -2.68 9.42 -10.15
C ALA A 15 -2.29 8.02 -9.68
N VAL A 16 -2.90 7.53 -8.60
CA VAL A 16 -2.67 6.18 -8.08
C VAL A 16 -3.06 5.12 -9.11
N GLU A 17 -4.20 5.30 -9.79
CA GLU A 17 -4.65 4.36 -10.80
C GLU A 17 -3.73 4.31 -12.03
N ARG A 18 -2.93 5.34 -12.26
CA ARG A 18 -1.97 5.38 -13.37
C ARG A 18 -0.62 4.76 -13.04
N LEU A 19 -0.39 4.34 -11.80
CA LEU A 19 0.81 3.61 -11.44
C LEU A 19 0.88 2.30 -12.24
N ALA A 20 2.06 1.95 -12.71
CA ALA A 20 2.22 0.80 -13.59
C ALA A 20 3.29 -0.16 -13.10
N LEU A 21 3.06 -1.44 -13.32
CA LEU A 21 4.03 -2.50 -13.08
C LEU A 21 4.88 -2.76 -14.32
N LEU A 22 6.04 -3.37 -14.12
CA LEU A 22 6.80 -3.93 -15.23
C LEU A 22 5.98 -5.06 -15.88
N PRO A 23 6.08 -5.28 -17.20
CA PRO A 23 5.28 -6.30 -17.87
C PRO A 23 5.37 -7.70 -17.26
N GLU A 24 6.52 -8.09 -16.76
CA GLU A 24 6.72 -9.39 -16.11
C GLU A 24 6.04 -9.51 -14.76
N GLN A 25 5.61 -8.40 -14.17
CA GLN A 25 4.91 -8.37 -12.88
C GLN A 25 3.40 -8.30 -13.05
N ALA A 26 2.94 -7.88 -14.23
CA ALA A 26 1.55 -7.64 -14.53
C ALA A 26 0.74 -8.90 -14.51
N GLY A 27 0.24 -9.61 -14.01
CA GLY A 27 -0.48 -10.87 -13.90
C GLY A 27 -0.32 -11.52 -12.54
N PHE A 28 0.64 -11.05 -11.74
CA PHE A 28 0.89 -11.58 -10.42
C PHE A 28 0.32 -10.70 -9.29
N ILE A 29 0.10 -9.42 -9.60
CA ILE A 29 -0.41 -8.45 -8.62
C ILE A 29 -1.60 -7.74 -9.25
N GLU A 30 -2.66 -7.52 -8.48
CA GLU A 30 -3.82 -6.77 -8.94
C GLU A 30 -3.42 -5.33 -9.28
N SER A 31 -4.07 -4.76 -10.29
CA SER A 31 -3.84 -3.36 -10.66
C SER A 31 -4.30 -2.42 -9.53
N PRO A 32 -3.76 -1.20 -9.46
CA PRO A 32 -4.24 -0.22 -8.48
C PRO A 32 -5.75 0.01 -8.57
N SER A 33 -6.31 0.03 -9.78
CA SER A 33 -7.77 0.20 -9.96
C SER A 33 -8.55 -0.94 -9.30
N GLU A 34 -8.10 -2.17 -9.45
CA GLU A 34 -8.73 -3.33 -8.81
C GLU A 34 -8.64 -3.25 -7.30
N CYS A 35 -7.48 -2.87 -6.78
CA CYS A 35 -7.26 -2.70 -5.33
C CYS A 35 -8.17 -1.62 -4.76
N LEU A 36 -8.31 -0.49 -5.45
CA LEU A 36 -9.16 0.61 -5.00
C LEU A 36 -10.63 0.22 -5.00
N ARG A 37 -11.08 -0.54 -5.99
CA ARG A 37 -12.47 -1.06 -6.01
C ARG A 37 -12.72 -2.01 -4.86
N GLU A 38 -11.74 -2.84 -4.52
CA GLU A 38 -11.82 -3.74 -3.38
C GLU A 38 -11.91 -2.95 -2.06
N ALA A 39 -11.12 -1.88 -1.94
CA ALA A 39 -11.16 -1.01 -0.78
C ALA A 39 -12.48 -0.25 -0.67
N ASP A 40 -13.07 0.17 -1.80
CA ASP A 40 -14.38 0.85 -1.82
C ASP A 40 -15.50 -0.07 -1.31
N ALA A 41 -15.38 -1.38 -1.55
CA ALA A 41 -16.38 -2.37 -1.15
C ALA A 41 -16.24 -2.82 0.30
N SER A 42 -15.23 -2.35 1.02
CA SER A 42 -14.92 -2.80 2.38
C SER A 42 -14.44 -1.65 3.25
N ASP A 43 -14.89 -1.60 4.49
CA ASP A 43 -14.44 -0.61 5.47
C ASP A 43 -13.10 -0.98 6.10
N PHE A 44 -12.57 -2.16 5.82
CA PHE A 44 -11.36 -2.67 6.46
C PHE A 44 -10.08 -2.20 5.78
N TRP A 45 -10.10 -2.05 4.46
CA TRP A 45 -8.91 -1.74 3.69
C TRP A 45 -8.65 -0.25 3.60
N ARG A 46 -7.38 0.14 3.79
CA ARG A 46 -6.93 1.53 3.75
C ARG A 46 -5.87 1.67 2.66
N PRO A 47 -6.25 2.15 1.47
CA PRO A 47 -5.27 2.41 0.42
C PRO A 47 -4.52 3.70 0.69
N VAL A 48 -3.20 3.69 0.49
CA VAL A 48 -2.36 4.87 0.63
C VAL A 48 -1.44 5.02 -0.57
N GLY A 49 -1.23 6.24 -1.01
CA GLY A 49 -0.18 6.55 -1.98
C GLY A 49 1.15 6.71 -1.26
N ILE A 50 2.22 6.25 -1.89
CA ILE A 50 3.58 6.38 -1.38
C ILE A 50 4.25 7.50 -2.13
N TYR A 51 4.70 8.51 -1.41
CA TYR A 51 5.31 9.71 -2.00
C TYR A 51 6.75 9.86 -1.55
N ASP A 52 7.61 10.28 -2.46
CA ASP A 52 8.94 10.78 -2.15
C ASP A 52 8.93 12.28 -2.44
N GLY A 53 8.90 13.09 -1.39
CA GLY A 53 8.63 14.51 -1.54
C GLY A 53 7.24 14.73 -2.14
N THR A 54 7.18 15.30 -3.35
CA THR A 54 5.92 15.55 -4.05
C THR A 54 5.61 14.50 -5.11
N GLU A 55 6.52 13.54 -5.35
CA GLU A 55 6.33 12.53 -6.38
C GLU A 55 5.64 11.28 -5.85
N LEU A 56 4.58 10.87 -6.51
CA LEU A 56 3.91 9.60 -6.24
C LEU A 56 4.75 8.47 -6.86
N VAL A 57 5.33 7.62 -6.01
CA VAL A 57 6.21 6.53 -6.46
C VAL A 57 5.60 5.16 -6.32
N GLY A 58 4.53 5.03 -5.56
CA GLY A 58 3.92 3.72 -5.34
C GLY A 58 2.60 3.78 -4.61
N PHE A 59 2.12 2.60 -4.25
CA PHE A 59 0.83 2.39 -3.62
C PHE A 59 0.94 1.25 -2.62
N ALA A 60 0.25 1.37 -1.50
CA ALA A 60 0.14 0.29 -0.53
C ALA A 60 -1.30 0.19 -0.02
N MET A 61 -1.68 -0.97 0.47
CA MET A 61 -2.98 -1.17 1.08
C MET A 61 -2.82 -2.03 2.33
N TYR A 62 -3.38 -1.57 3.42
CA TYR A 62 -3.38 -2.31 4.68
C TYR A 62 -4.80 -2.36 5.25
N GLY A 63 -5.03 -3.25 6.22
CA GLY A 63 -6.32 -3.35 6.86
C GLY A 63 -6.21 -3.96 8.25
N TYR A 64 -7.10 -3.52 9.14
CA TYR A 64 -7.25 -4.08 10.46
C TYR A 64 -8.56 -4.85 10.52
N LEU A 65 -8.47 -6.15 10.84
CA LEU A 65 -9.62 -7.06 10.87
C LEU A 65 -9.90 -7.45 12.33
N PRO A 66 -10.73 -6.69 13.06
CA PRO A 66 -10.94 -6.91 14.50
C PRO A 66 -11.71 -8.19 14.81
N PHE A 67 -12.40 -8.75 13.83
CA PHE A 67 -13.19 -9.97 14.00
C PHE A 67 -12.37 -11.26 13.90
N LEU A 68 -11.08 -11.17 13.57
CA LEU A 68 -10.20 -12.34 13.50
C LEU A 68 -9.37 -12.43 14.78
N GLY A 69 -9.74 -13.36 15.68
CA GLY A 69 -9.06 -13.56 16.95
C GLY A 69 -9.09 -12.30 17.80
N GLU A 70 -7.91 -11.83 18.22
CA GLU A 70 -7.75 -10.58 18.98
C GLU A 70 -7.68 -9.36 18.05
N GLY A 71 -7.90 -9.56 16.76
CA GLY A 71 -7.70 -8.55 15.73
C GLY A 71 -6.42 -8.83 14.97
N GLN A 72 -6.47 -8.64 13.66
CA GLN A 72 -5.31 -8.86 12.79
C GLN A 72 -5.07 -7.64 11.92
N LEU A 73 -3.82 -7.20 11.87
CA LEU A 73 -3.39 -6.13 11.01
C LEU A 73 -2.70 -6.75 9.78
N TRP A 74 -3.21 -6.46 8.60
CA TRP A 74 -2.70 -7.00 7.35
C TRP A 74 -2.09 -5.90 6.48
N PHE A 75 -0.87 -6.12 6.03
CA PHE A 75 -0.24 -5.35 4.98
C PHE A 75 -0.43 -6.16 3.70
N ASP A 76 -1.44 -5.81 2.94
CA ASP A 76 -1.93 -6.67 1.87
C ASP A 76 -1.26 -6.42 0.52
N ARG A 77 -1.07 -5.18 0.15
CA ARG A 77 -0.54 -4.82 -1.17
C ARG A 77 0.56 -3.77 -1.07
N LEU A 78 1.59 -3.95 -1.89
CA LEU A 78 2.62 -2.94 -2.10
C LEU A 78 3.03 -2.95 -3.57
N LEU A 79 3.01 -1.79 -4.18
CA LEU A 79 3.39 -1.62 -5.58
C LEU A 79 4.26 -0.38 -5.71
N ILE A 80 5.41 -0.53 -6.37
CA ILE A 80 6.24 0.61 -6.77
C ILE A 80 6.13 0.78 -8.27
N ASP A 81 5.84 1.99 -8.71
CA ASP A 81 5.72 2.29 -10.13
C ASP A 81 6.98 1.88 -10.89
N LYS A 82 6.82 1.36 -12.09
CA LYS A 82 7.93 0.83 -12.91
C LYS A 82 9.07 1.83 -13.09
N ALA A 83 8.77 3.13 -13.15
CA ALA A 83 9.76 4.18 -13.31
C ALA A 83 10.65 4.35 -12.07
N PHE A 84 10.24 3.86 -10.93
CA PHE A 84 10.92 4.04 -9.65
C PHE A 84 11.48 2.74 -9.06
N GLN A 85 11.30 1.62 -9.72
CA GLN A 85 11.82 0.35 -9.24
C GLN A 85 13.34 0.28 -9.33
N GLY A 86 13.95 -0.55 -8.47
CA GLY A 86 15.40 -0.71 -8.43
C GLY A 86 16.14 0.38 -7.66
N ARG A 87 15.42 1.26 -6.96
CA ARG A 87 16.01 2.38 -6.20
C ARG A 87 15.88 2.23 -4.69
N GLY A 88 15.40 1.07 -4.21
CA GLY A 88 15.22 0.82 -2.78
C GLY A 88 13.92 1.34 -2.19
N TYR A 89 12.99 1.81 -2.99
CA TYR A 89 11.71 2.34 -2.49
C TYR A 89 10.86 1.30 -1.77
N ALA A 90 10.78 0.09 -2.32
CA ALA A 90 9.95 -0.97 -1.72
C ALA A 90 10.42 -1.28 -0.29
N LYS A 91 11.71 -1.48 -0.09
CA LYS A 91 12.29 -1.77 1.22
C LYS A 91 12.07 -0.62 2.20
N ALA A 92 12.33 0.60 1.77
CA ALA A 92 12.15 1.79 2.59
C ALA A 92 10.67 2.00 2.93
N ALA A 93 9.77 1.78 1.98
CA ALA A 93 8.34 1.92 2.18
C ALA A 93 7.80 0.87 3.18
N ILE A 94 8.24 -0.37 3.06
CA ILE A 94 7.85 -1.43 4.02
C ILE A 94 8.25 -1.04 5.43
N ALA A 95 9.50 -0.62 5.63
CA ALA A 95 10.00 -0.25 6.95
C ALA A 95 9.23 0.94 7.53
N ALA A 96 9.00 1.98 6.74
CA ALA A 96 8.30 3.18 7.19
C ALA A 96 6.83 2.89 7.49
N LEU A 97 6.18 2.07 6.66
CA LEU A 97 4.77 1.74 6.83
C LEU A 97 4.55 0.84 8.05
N LEU A 98 5.42 -0.14 8.28
CA LEU A 98 5.34 -0.98 9.46
C LEU A 98 5.47 -0.16 10.74
N GLU A 99 6.37 0.81 10.76
CA GLU A 99 6.52 1.71 11.92
C GLU A 99 5.26 2.53 12.16
N ARG A 100 4.67 3.07 11.10
CA ARG A 100 3.41 3.81 11.18
C ARG A 100 2.26 2.95 11.70
N LEU A 101 2.17 1.70 11.22
CA LEU A 101 1.11 0.78 11.64
C LEU A 101 1.24 0.38 13.11
N ARG A 102 2.46 0.23 13.61
CA ARG A 102 2.69 -0.05 15.04
C ARG A 102 2.20 1.09 15.92
N GLN A 103 2.30 2.32 15.45
CA GLN A 103 1.84 3.49 16.19
C GLN A 103 0.32 3.65 16.14
N GLU A 104 -0.32 3.27 15.02
CA GLU A 104 -1.76 3.41 14.84
C GLU A 104 -2.57 2.28 15.46
N TYR A 105 -2.03 1.07 15.49
CA TYR A 105 -2.76 -0.12 15.93
C TYR A 105 -2.01 -0.85 17.03
N PRO A 106 -2.68 -1.23 18.14
CA PRO A 106 -2.05 -1.95 19.24
C PRO A 106 -1.91 -3.45 18.96
N CYS A 107 -1.31 -3.80 17.84
CA CYS A 107 -1.12 -5.19 17.42
C CYS A 107 0.32 -5.61 17.56
N ARG A 108 0.54 -6.85 18.04
CA ARG A 108 1.88 -7.43 18.18
C ARG A 108 2.41 -8.00 16.88
N ARG A 109 1.51 -8.31 15.94
CA ARG A 109 1.85 -8.96 14.67
C ARG A 109 1.23 -8.23 13.51
N VAL A 110 2.00 -8.12 12.43
CA VAL A 110 1.51 -7.65 11.14
C VAL A 110 1.64 -8.82 10.17
N TYR A 111 0.54 -9.18 9.54
CA TYR A 111 0.52 -10.23 8.54
C TYR A 111 0.83 -9.62 7.18
N LEU A 112 1.65 -10.31 6.40
CA LEU A 112 2.02 -9.86 5.05
C LEU A 112 1.48 -10.84 4.03
N SER A 113 0.93 -10.28 2.95
CA SER A 113 0.57 -11.04 1.76
C SER A 113 1.71 -10.88 0.76
N VAL A 114 2.34 -11.98 0.35
CA VAL A 114 3.53 -11.96 -0.51
C VAL A 114 3.27 -12.76 -1.77
N TYR A 115 3.78 -12.27 -2.87
CA TYR A 115 3.75 -12.97 -4.15
C TYR A 115 5.15 -13.35 -4.60
#